data_da0abc31545c8895f1a0b782e0642d55
#
_entry.id   da0abc31545c8895f1a0b782e0642d55
#
_cell.length_a   1.000
_cell.length_b   1.000
_cell.length_c   1.000
_cell.angle_alpha   90.00
_cell.angle_beta   90.00
_cell.angle_gamma   90.00
#
_symmetry.space_group_name_H-M   'P 1'
#
loop_
_entity.id
_entity.type
_entity.pdbx_description
1 polymer ?
#
loop_
_entity_poly.entity_id
_entity_poly.type
_entity_poly.pdbx_seq_one_letter_code
_entity_poly.pdbx_strand_id
1 'polypeptide(L)'
;MRVLLEDTFIPHPYPDSAFRRLVSGAAKLGLPLSPHQLAQLNRYYAELEQWNQRVNLTAVIAPEEVEARHFLDSLTVALAFPYGLGGSSRLLDVGSGAGFPGLPLKLACPDLRLALMDSVGKKTIFLRHVCDVLGLTDVEVHTGRAETLAHTGLREAFDGVVSRAVAPMNVLAELTLPFCRVGGIAIAMKSEDSAEELAQAERAIGVLGGHLEQVVAVHLEELGERRVLMVVRKVSPTPQRYPRRPGIPAKRPL
;
A
#
# COMPACT_ATOMS: atom_id res chain seq x y z
N MET A 1 0.64 41.98 -7.19
CA MET A 1 1.24 41.92 -5.85
C MET A 1 1.39 40.43 -5.52
N ARG A 2 2.59 39.87 -5.79
CA ARG A 2 2.90 38.45 -5.49
C ARG A 2 3.13 38.36 -3.98
N VAL A 3 2.25 37.65 -3.29
CA VAL A 3 2.50 37.23 -1.90
C VAL A 3 3.54 36.11 -1.99
N LEU A 4 4.75 36.42 -1.59
CA LEU A 4 5.78 35.42 -1.29
C LEU A 4 5.25 34.62 -0.09
N LEU A 5 4.89 33.36 -0.31
CA LEU A 5 4.72 32.41 0.77
C LEU A 5 6.09 32.26 1.43
N GLU A 6 6.25 32.90 2.58
CA GLU A 6 7.40 32.67 3.45
C GLU A 6 7.44 31.17 3.75
N ASP A 7 8.58 30.56 3.40
CA ASP A 7 8.96 29.23 3.89
C ASP A 7 8.95 29.28 5.41
N THR A 8 7.81 28.99 6.00
CA THR A 8 7.74 28.75 7.44
C THR A 8 8.57 27.51 7.72
N PHE A 9 9.78 27.74 8.19
CA PHE A 9 10.65 26.71 8.74
C PHE A 9 9.89 25.98 9.85
N ILE A 10 9.26 24.85 9.50
CA ILE A 10 8.67 23.94 10.47
C ILE A 10 9.87 23.19 11.06
N PRO A 11 10.18 23.35 12.37
CA PRO A 11 11.27 22.62 12.97
C PRO A 11 11.08 21.14 12.69
N HIS A 12 12.10 20.48 12.16
CA HIS A 12 12.11 19.03 11.93
C HIS A 12 11.72 18.33 13.22
N PRO A 13 10.65 17.54 13.28
CA PRO A 13 10.30 16.74 14.47
C PRO A 13 11.36 15.68 14.76
N TYR A 14 12.29 15.46 13.81
CA TYR A 14 13.37 14.49 13.94
C TYR A 14 14.74 15.16 13.80
N PRO A 15 15.74 14.74 14.62
CA PRO A 15 17.14 15.10 14.41
C PRO A 15 17.64 14.53 13.07
N ASP A 16 18.72 15.12 12.52
CA ASP A 16 19.37 14.69 11.26
C ASP A 16 19.81 13.20 11.23
N SER A 17 19.70 12.49 12.35
CA SER A 17 19.99 11.06 12.48
C SER A 17 18.76 10.15 12.24
N ALA A 18 17.58 10.71 12.01
CA ALA A 18 16.36 9.96 11.75
C ALA A 18 16.37 9.33 10.34
N PHE A 19 15.63 8.23 10.21
CA PHE A 19 15.50 7.47 8.98
C PHE A 19 16.75 6.72 8.48
N ARG A 20 17.69 6.39 9.38
CA ARG A 20 18.89 5.60 8.99
C ARG A 20 18.54 4.22 8.45
N ARG A 21 17.58 3.53 9.09
CA ARG A 21 17.10 2.22 8.63
C ARG A 21 16.40 2.33 7.29
N LEU A 22 15.57 3.37 7.12
CA LEU A 22 14.85 3.61 5.88
C LEU A 22 15.83 3.91 4.73
N VAL A 23 16.79 4.79 4.94
CA VAL A 23 17.80 5.14 3.91
C VAL A 23 18.62 3.91 3.50
N SER A 24 19.12 3.14 4.49
CA SER A 24 19.89 1.92 4.21
C SER A 24 19.03 0.86 3.52
N GLY A 25 17.84 0.58 4.07
CA GLY A 25 16.95 -0.43 3.53
C GLY A 25 16.41 -0.08 2.13
N ALA A 26 16.02 1.18 1.91
CA ALA A 26 15.56 1.64 0.60
C ALA A 26 16.67 1.50 -0.47
N ALA A 27 17.91 1.84 -0.14
CA ALA A 27 19.04 1.64 -1.04
C ALA A 27 19.25 0.14 -1.38
N LYS A 28 19.14 -0.76 -0.40
CA LYS A 28 19.20 -2.22 -0.63
C LYS A 28 18.06 -2.74 -1.51
N LEU A 29 16.89 -2.09 -1.45
CA LEU A 29 15.74 -2.39 -2.33
C LEU A 29 15.87 -1.78 -3.74
N GLY A 30 16.96 -1.06 -4.05
CA GLY A 30 17.13 -0.36 -5.32
C GLY A 30 16.30 0.93 -5.45
N LEU A 31 15.82 1.46 -4.34
CA LEU A 31 15.02 2.68 -4.24
C LEU A 31 15.74 3.75 -3.38
N PRO A 32 16.94 4.24 -3.78
CA PRO A 32 17.63 5.26 -3.01
C PRO A 32 16.78 6.54 -2.91
N LEU A 33 16.57 7.01 -1.68
CA LEU A 33 15.73 8.17 -1.42
C LEU A 33 16.57 9.46 -1.47
N SER A 34 16.08 10.44 -2.20
CA SER A 34 16.64 11.79 -2.24
C SER A 34 16.36 12.57 -0.95
N PRO A 35 17.10 13.64 -0.65
CA PRO A 35 16.80 14.53 0.49
C PRO A 35 15.38 15.09 0.45
N HIS A 36 14.85 15.40 -0.72
CA HIS A 36 13.48 15.87 -0.89
C HIS A 36 12.45 14.81 -0.49
N GLN A 37 12.64 13.57 -0.92
CA GLN A 37 11.73 12.46 -0.55
C GLN A 37 11.78 12.16 0.96
N LEU A 38 12.96 12.25 1.57
CA LEU A 38 13.10 12.13 3.04
C LEU A 38 12.37 13.26 3.78
N ALA A 39 12.46 14.50 3.28
CA ALA A 39 11.71 15.63 3.83
C ALA A 39 10.19 15.42 3.71
N GLN A 40 9.70 14.88 2.58
CA GLN A 40 8.29 14.54 2.41
C GLN A 40 7.84 13.42 3.36
N LEU A 41 8.65 12.36 3.56
CA LEU A 41 8.36 11.29 4.53
C LEU A 41 8.32 11.82 5.97
N ASN A 42 9.22 12.74 6.32
CA ASN A 42 9.21 13.40 7.62
C ASN A 42 7.94 14.26 7.80
N ARG A 43 7.54 15.01 6.79
CA ARG A 43 6.27 15.76 6.81
C ARG A 43 5.07 14.83 6.94
N TYR A 44 5.05 13.73 6.21
CA TYR A 44 4.00 12.71 6.31
C TYR A 44 3.90 12.14 7.72
N TYR A 45 5.04 11.85 8.36
CA TYR A 45 5.04 11.39 9.74
C TYR A 45 4.42 12.42 10.69
N ALA A 46 4.76 13.70 10.57
CA ALA A 46 4.19 14.75 11.40
C ALA A 46 2.66 14.85 11.25
N GLU A 47 2.15 14.76 10.02
CA GLU A 47 0.71 14.72 9.76
C GLU A 47 0.06 13.45 10.36
N LEU A 48 0.72 12.29 10.22
CA LEU A 48 0.24 11.02 10.79
C LEU A 48 0.11 11.12 12.32
N GLU A 49 1.14 11.62 13.01
CA GLU A 49 1.15 11.80 14.45
C GLU A 49 0.01 12.73 14.91
N GLN A 50 -0.14 13.88 14.26
CA GLN A 50 -1.18 14.86 14.59
C GLN A 50 -2.59 14.29 14.39
N TRP A 51 -2.83 13.65 13.26
CA TRP A 51 -4.15 13.10 12.94
C TRP A 51 -4.48 11.86 13.78
N ASN A 52 -3.48 11.05 14.11
CA ASN A 52 -3.68 9.84 14.90
C ASN A 52 -4.28 10.11 16.28
N GLN A 53 -4.02 11.29 16.86
CA GLN A 53 -4.64 11.74 18.11
C GLN A 53 -6.18 11.83 18.03
N ARG A 54 -6.74 11.95 16.82
CA ARG A 54 -8.19 12.18 16.60
C ARG A 54 -8.90 11.04 15.86
N VAL A 55 -8.18 10.29 15.05
CA VAL A 55 -8.79 9.37 14.06
C VAL A 55 -8.40 7.91 14.28
N ASN A 56 -7.44 7.58 15.12
CA ASN A 56 -6.90 6.23 15.31
C ASN A 56 -6.50 5.58 13.97
N LEU A 57 -5.56 6.20 13.27
CA LEU A 57 -5.09 5.75 11.96
C LEU A 57 -4.22 4.49 12.06
N THR A 58 -3.37 4.43 13.10
CA THR A 58 -2.45 3.32 13.37
C THR A 58 -2.17 3.18 14.85
N ALA A 59 -1.84 1.97 15.31
CA ALA A 59 -1.33 1.71 16.65
C ALA A 59 0.18 1.96 16.76
N VAL A 60 0.90 2.01 15.64
CA VAL A 60 2.35 2.22 15.59
C VAL A 60 2.62 3.70 15.38
N ILE A 61 3.11 4.38 16.41
CA ILE A 61 3.36 5.84 16.40
C ILE A 61 4.79 6.21 16.79
N ALA A 62 5.53 5.30 17.44
CA ALA A 62 6.92 5.56 17.78
C ALA A 62 7.73 5.75 16.47
N PRO A 63 8.59 6.78 16.42
CA PRO A 63 9.30 7.14 15.20
C PRO A 63 10.07 6.01 14.54
N GLU A 64 10.87 5.29 15.32
CA GLU A 64 11.70 4.19 14.83
C GLU A 64 10.86 3.01 14.35
N GLU A 65 9.66 2.83 14.92
CA GLU A 65 8.72 1.81 14.47
C GLU A 65 8.01 2.24 13.18
N VAL A 66 7.61 3.52 13.05
CA VAL A 66 7.00 4.05 11.82
C VAL A 66 8.00 3.96 10.67
N GLU A 67 9.27 4.32 10.92
CA GLU A 67 10.36 4.19 9.95
C GLU A 67 10.47 2.76 9.39
N ALA A 68 10.56 1.76 10.27
CA ALA A 68 10.78 0.38 9.88
C ALA A 68 9.48 -0.31 9.43
N ARG A 69 8.43 -0.28 10.27
CA ARG A 69 7.20 -1.08 10.12
C ARG A 69 6.17 -0.44 9.20
N HIS A 70 6.33 0.85 8.87
CA HIS A 70 5.44 1.54 7.93
C HIS A 70 6.18 1.96 6.68
N PHE A 71 7.19 2.84 6.76
CA PHE A 71 7.84 3.36 5.57
C PHE A 71 8.66 2.30 4.85
N LEU A 72 9.63 1.69 5.52
CA LEU A 72 10.51 0.70 4.89
C LEU A 72 9.74 -0.56 4.49
N ASP A 73 8.86 -1.08 5.35
CA ASP A 73 8.02 -2.23 5.05
C ASP A 73 7.20 -2.00 3.76
N SER A 74 6.66 -0.79 3.58
CA SER A 74 5.93 -0.42 2.36
C SER A 74 6.79 -0.51 1.10
N LEU A 75 8.06 -0.08 1.17
CA LEU A 75 8.97 -0.10 0.02
C LEU A 75 9.34 -1.52 -0.43
N THR A 76 9.18 -2.52 0.43
CA THR A 76 9.45 -3.93 0.06
C THR A 76 8.57 -4.42 -1.08
N VAL A 77 7.41 -3.81 -1.31
CA VAL A 77 6.52 -4.12 -2.44
C VAL A 77 7.26 -4.03 -3.79
N ALA A 78 8.29 -3.20 -3.89
CA ALA A 78 9.12 -3.08 -5.10
C ALA A 78 9.76 -4.42 -5.51
N LEU A 79 10.04 -5.32 -4.57
CA LEU A 79 10.58 -6.66 -4.85
C LEU A 79 9.64 -7.53 -5.70
N ALA A 80 8.34 -7.22 -5.73
CA ALA A 80 7.37 -7.90 -6.58
C ALA A 80 7.34 -7.38 -8.03
N PHE A 81 8.11 -6.32 -8.33
CA PHE A 81 8.18 -5.69 -9.63
C PHE A 81 9.61 -5.75 -10.20
N PRO A 82 10.01 -6.87 -10.85
CA PRO A 82 11.38 -7.09 -11.30
C PRO A 82 11.88 -6.04 -12.32
N TYR A 83 10.97 -5.36 -12.99
CA TYR A 83 11.28 -4.28 -13.95
C TYR A 83 11.08 -2.88 -13.38
N GLY A 84 10.92 -2.78 -12.05
CA GLY A 84 10.72 -1.53 -11.32
C GLY A 84 9.25 -1.11 -11.21
N LEU A 85 8.97 -0.34 -10.16
CA LEU A 85 7.73 0.40 -9.95
C LEU A 85 7.92 1.81 -10.53
N GLY A 86 7.13 2.18 -11.53
CA GLY A 86 7.19 3.53 -12.10
C GLY A 86 6.58 3.61 -13.50
N GLY A 87 6.74 4.76 -14.13
CA GLY A 87 6.20 5.04 -15.45
C GLY A 87 4.67 5.10 -15.46
N SER A 88 4.04 4.51 -16.46
CA SER A 88 2.58 4.53 -16.63
C SER A 88 1.82 3.49 -15.80
N SER A 89 2.49 2.74 -14.92
CA SER A 89 1.85 1.69 -14.11
C SER A 89 0.84 2.29 -13.13
N ARG A 90 -0.35 1.69 -13.09
CA ARG A 90 -1.41 2.05 -12.13
C ARG A 90 -1.41 1.04 -10.98
N LEU A 91 -1.15 1.52 -9.78
CA LEU A 91 -1.20 0.73 -8.54
C LEU A 91 -2.43 1.09 -7.71
N LEU A 92 -3.15 0.09 -7.23
CA LEU A 92 -4.21 0.28 -6.25
C LEU A 92 -3.77 -0.28 -4.89
N ASP A 93 -3.92 0.51 -3.84
CA ASP A 93 -3.76 0.07 -2.45
C ASP A 93 -5.14 -0.16 -1.84
N VAL A 94 -5.47 -1.41 -1.53
CA VAL A 94 -6.76 -1.83 -0.98
C VAL A 94 -6.70 -1.92 0.54
N GLY A 95 -7.49 -1.08 1.20
CA GLY A 95 -7.47 -0.95 2.65
C GLY A 95 -6.28 -0.11 3.11
N SER A 96 -6.00 0.99 2.43
CA SER A 96 -4.81 1.84 2.63
C SER A 96 -4.64 2.34 4.05
N GLY A 97 -5.72 2.43 4.83
CA GLY A 97 -5.64 2.89 6.22
C GLY A 97 -5.08 4.30 6.33
N ALA A 98 -3.90 4.37 6.94
CA ALA A 98 -3.13 5.61 7.02
C ALA A 98 -2.28 5.90 5.76
N GLY A 99 -2.47 5.14 4.66
CA GLY A 99 -1.75 5.31 3.39
C GLY A 99 -0.63 4.29 3.15
N PHE A 100 -0.65 3.17 3.85
CA PHE A 100 0.39 2.14 3.76
C PHE A 100 -0.12 0.87 3.06
N PRO A 101 0.58 0.39 2.02
CA PRO A 101 1.91 0.80 1.56
C PRO A 101 1.91 1.91 0.48
N GLY A 102 0.77 2.40 0.01
CA GLY A 102 0.66 3.22 -1.19
C GLY A 102 1.47 4.53 -1.16
N LEU A 103 1.32 5.34 -0.11
CA LEU A 103 1.98 6.66 -0.05
C LEU A 103 3.51 6.60 0.02
N PRO A 104 4.15 5.73 0.84
CA PRO A 104 5.61 5.60 0.80
C PRO A 104 6.12 5.15 -0.58
N LEU A 105 5.40 4.26 -1.27
CA LEU A 105 5.73 3.85 -2.64
C LEU A 105 5.63 5.02 -3.61
N LYS A 106 4.59 5.85 -3.52
CA LYS A 106 4.43 7.05 -4.35
C LYS A 106 5.55 8.06 -4.11
N LEU A 107 5.96 8.23 -2.85
CA LEU A 107 7.07 9.12 -2.49
C LEU A 107 8.41 8.61 -3.03
N ALA A 108 8.66 7.30 -2.95
CA ALA A 108 9.87 6.69 -3.50
C ALA A 108 9.87 6.64 -5.04
N CYS A 109 8.70 6.48 -5.66
CA CYS A 109 8.50 6.37 -7.10
C CYS A 109 7.53 7.47 -7.59
N PRO A 110 7.97 8.71 -7.82
CA PRO A 110 7.10 9.85 -8.11
C PRO A 110 6.22 9.68 -9.37
N ASP A 111 6.68 8.92 -10.34
CA ASP A 111 5.95 8.65 -11.59
C ASP A 111 4.85 7.58 -11.45
N LEU A 112 4.73 6.95 -10.29
CA LEU A 112 3.70 5.95 -10.02
C LEU A 112 2.30 6.59 -10.02
N ARG A 113 1.38 6.05 -10.78
CA ARG A 113 -0.04 6.42 -10.74
C ARG A 113 -0.73 5.61 -9.65
N LEU A 114 -1.10 6.25 -8.55
CA LEU A 114 -1.57 5.59 -7.34
C LEU A 114 -3.08 5.81 -7.13
N ALA A 115 -3.79 4.74 -6.80
CA ALA A 115 -5.12 4.82 -6.22
C ALA A 115 -5.08 4.25 -4.78
N LEU A 116 -5.67 4.98 -3.85
CA LEU A 116 -5.82 4.58 -2.44
C LEU A 116 -7.29 4.30 -2.17
N MET A 117 -7.59 3.22 -1.47
CA MET A 117 -8.96 2.84 -1.14
C MET A 117 -9.09 2.46 0.33
N ASP A 118 -10.07 3.05 1.02
CA ASP A 118 -10.48 2.60 2.36
C ASP A 118 -11.98 2.76 2.55
N SER A 119 -12.59 1.87 3.33
CA SER A 119 -14.03 1.94 3.64
C SER A 119 -14.38 2.96 4.71
N VAL A 120 -13.40 3.43 5.47
CA VAL A 120 -13.59 4.37 6.59
C VAL A 120 -13.36 5.80 6.09
N GLY A 121 -14.44 6.59 6.00
CA GLY A 121 -14.41 7.97 5.48
C GLY A 121 -13.40 8.88 6.19
N LYS A 122 -13.23 8.76 7.52
CA LYS A 122 -12.23 9.56 8.25
C LYS A 122 -10.80 9.28 7.79
N LYS A 123 -10.48 8.03 7.42
CA LYS A 123 -9.16 7.67 6.88
C LYS A 123 -8.95 8.25 5.48
N THR A 124 -9.96 8.20 4.63
CA THR A 124 -9.84 8.78 3.28
C THR A 124 -9.79 10.31 3.28
N ILE A 125 -10.36 10.98 4.28
CA ILE A 125 -10.15 12.42 4.50
C ILE A 125 -8.68 12.70 4.85
N PHE A 126 -8.09 11.91 5.75
CA PHE A 126 -6.67 12.00 6.07
C PHE A 126 -5.79 11.77 4.83
N LEU A 127 -6.09 10.74 4.02
CA LEU A 127 -5.32 10.45 2.80
C LEU A 127 -5.32 11.63 1.82
N ARG A 128 -6.48 12.26 1.59
CA ARG A 128 -6.56 13.47 0.74
C ARG A 128 -5.73 14.61 1.33
N HIS A 129 -5.89 14.86 2.63
CA HIS A 129 -5.12 15.90 3.32
C HIS A 129 -3.61 15.69 3.16
N VAL A 130 -3.10 14.46 3.38
CA VAL A 130 -1.66 14.19 3.23
C VAL A 130 -1.21 14.35 1.78
N CYS A 131 -2.00 13.90 0.80
CA CYS A 131 -1.68 14.11 -0.61
C CYS A 131 -1.55 15.60 -0.94
N ASP A 132 -2.47 16.43 -0.44
CA ASP A 132 -2.45 17.87 -0.65
C ASP A 132 -1.24 18.52 0.02
N VAL A 133 -0.96 18.19 1.29
CA VAL A 133 0.19 18.73 2.06
C VAL A 133 1.53 18.36 1.45
N LEU A 134 1.64 17.15 0.87
CA LEU A 134 2.86 16.66 0.22
C LEU A 134 2.96 17.08 -1.26
N GLY A 135 1.95 17.75 -1.80
CA GLY A 135 1.91 18.15 -3.20
C GLY A 135 1.92 16.98 -4.18
N LEU A 136 1.32 15.84 -3.81
CA LEU A 136 1.33 14.63 -4.65
C LEU A 136 0.35 14.76 -5.80
N THR A 137 0.84 14.53 -7.00
CA THR A 137 0.04 14.43 -8.24
C THR A 137 -0.21 12.96 -8.59
N ASP A 138 -1.18 12.69 -9.46
CA ASP A 138 -1.52 11.33 -9.93
C ASP A 138 -1.86 10.36 -8.78
N VAL A 139 -2.54 10.87 -7.75
CA VAL A 139 -3.09 10.07 -6.64
C VAL A 139 -4.60 10.22 -6.59
N GLU A 140 -5.32 9.11 -6.72
CA GLU A 140 -6.77 9.03 -6.55
C GLU A 140 -7.10 8.47 -5.17
N VAL A 141 -8.12 9.01 -4.47
CA VAL A 141 -8.56 8.49 -3.16
C VAL A 141 -10.03 8.12 -3.22
N HIS A 142 -10.32 6.83 -3.09
CA HIS A 142 -11.65 6.23 -3.14
C HIS A 142 -12.15 5.87 -1.74
N THR A 143 -13.38 6.29 -1.42
CA THR A 143 -14.05 5.94 -0.16
C THR A 143 -15.11 4.90 -0.44
N GLY A 144 -14.99 3.71 0.12
CA GLY A 144 -16.00 2.65 -0.03
C GLY A 144 -15.44 1.25 0.24
N ARG A 145 -16.37 0.29 0.29
CA ARG A 145 -16.02 -1.13 0.43
C ARG A 145 -15.48 -1.66 -0.88
N ALA A 146 -14.42 -2.46 -0.83
CA ALA A 146 -13.82 -3.09 -2.01
C ALA A 146 -14.87 -3.91 -2.79
N GLU A 147 -15.74 -4.62 -2.08
CA GLU A 147 -16.81 -5.42 -2.68
C GLU A 147 -17.80 -4.58 -3.51
N THR A 148 -17.97 -3.31 -3.18
CA THR A 148 -18.83 -2.39 -3.93
C THR A 148 -18.09 -1.74 -5.09
N LEU A 149 -16.88 -1.24 -4.81
CA LEU A 149 -16.10 -0.47 -5.77
C LEU A 149 -15.58 -1.33 -6.93
N ALA A 150 -15.39 -2.65 -6.72
CA ALA A 150 -15.01 -3.57 -7.80
C ALA A 150 -16.12 -3.81 -8.86
N HIS A 151 -17.31 -3.29 -8.66
CA HIS A 151 -18.40 -3.30 -9.66
C HIS A 151 -18.55 -1.96 -10.38
N THR A 152 -17.55 -1.07 -10.26
CA THR A 152 -17.50 0.24 -10.95
C THR A 152 -16.42 0.24 -12.04
N GLY A 153 -16.09 1.42 -12.56
CA GLY A 153 -14.97 1.60 -13.51
C GLY A 153 -13.57 1.25 -12.97
N LEU A 154 -13.46 0.88 -11.69
CA LEU A 154 -12.20 0.41 -11.10
C LEU A 154 -11.94 -1.08 -11.33
N ARG A 155 -12.92 -1.82 -11.86
CA ARG A 155 -12.80 -3.24 -12.15
C ARG A 155 -11.74 -3.49 -13.22
N GLU A 156 -10.80 -4.42 -12.91
CA GLU A 156 -9.73 -4.85 -13.82
C GLU A 156 -8.95 -3.69 -14.48
N ALA A 157 -8.79 -2.58 -13.71
CA ALA A 157 -8.22 -1.33 -14.21
C ALA A 157 -6.76 -1.09 -13.77
N PHE A 158 -6.19 -1.95 -12.93
CA PHE A 158 -4.88 -1.72 -12.31
C PHE A 158 -3.85 -2.77 -12.73
N ASP A 159 -2.61 -2.32 -12.95
CA ASP A 159 -1.45 -3.16 -13.25
C ASP A 159 -0.99 -3.93 -12.01
N GLY A 160 -1.04 -3.25 -10.87
CA GLY A 160 -0.74 -3.80 -9.56
C GLY A 160 -1.85 -3.49 -8.56
N VAL A 161 -2.17 -4.45 -7.70
CA VAL A 161 -3.07 -4.26 -6.57
C VAL A 161 -2.36 -4.75 -5.32
N VAL A 162 -2.14 -3.86 -4.36
CA VAL A 162 -1.45 -4.21 -3.12
C VAL A 162 -2.39 -4.12 -1.93
N SER A 163 -2.14 -4.91 -0.92
CA SER A 163 -2.86 -4.82 0.35
C SER A 163 -1.99 -5.28 1.51
N ARG A 164 -2.14 -4.62 2.66
CA ARG A 164 -1.44 -4.94 3.90
C ARG A 164 -2.43 -5.02 5.08
N ALA A 165 -2.33 -6.09 5.89
CA ALA A 165 -3.06 -6.26 7.15
C ALA A 165 -4.59 -6.11 7.07
N VAL A 166 -5.22 -6.48 5.94
CA VAL A 166 -6.67 -6.32 5.72
C VAL A 166 -7.44 -7.58 6.12
N ALA A 167 -7.01 -8.76 5.64
CA ALA A 167 -7.74 -10.01 5.83
C ALA A 167 -6.83 -11.24 5.59
N PRO A 168 -7.26 -12.46 5.96
CA PRO A 168 -6.64 -13.71 5.50
C PRO A 168 -6.63 -13.80 3.97
N MET A 169 -5.68 -14.57 3.40
CA MET A 169 -5.42 -14.57 1.95
C MET A 169 -6.63 -15.01 1.11
N ASN A 170 -7.42 -15.99 1.58
CA ASN A 170 -8.64 -16.46 0.89
C ASN A 170 -9.74 -15.37 0.79
N VAL A 171 -9.85 -14.50 1.78
CA VAL A 171 -10.72 -13.32 1.76
C VAL A 171 -10.10 -12.22 0.91
N LEU A 172 -8.80 -11.97 1.10
CA LEU A 172 -8.08 -10.89 0.43
C LEU A 172 -8.06 -11.06 -1.09
N ALA A 173 -7.95 -12.29 -1.58
CA ALA A 173 -8.05 -12.59 -3.01
C ALA A 173 -9.34 -12.03 -3.63
N GLU A 174 -10.50 -12.18 -2.96
CA GLU A 174 -11.77 -11.65 -3.44
C GLU A 174 -11.87 -10.13 -3.35
N LEU A 175 -11.11 -9.50 -2.47
CA LEU A 175 -11.07 -8.03 -2.32
C LEU A 175 -10.06 -7.34 -3.25
N THR A 176 -9.13 -8.07 -3.85
CA THR A 176 -8.02 -7.50 -4.65
C THR A 176 -8.06 -7.91 -6.12
N LEU A 177 -8.23 -9.21 -6.43
CA LEU A 177 -8.17 -9.71 -7.81
C LEU A 177 -9.21 -9.09 -8.76
N PRO A 178 -10.43 -8.71 -8.32
CA PRO A 178 -11.38 -8.04 -9.20
C PRO A 178 -10.93 -6.68 -9.71
N PHE A 179 -9.96 -6.02 -9.09
CA PHE A 179 -9.39 -4.75 -9.55
C PHE A 179 -8.20 -4.93 -10.47
N CYS A 180 -7.52 -6.09 -10.37
CA CYS A 180 -6.32 -6.38 -11.13
C CYS A 180 -6.69 -6.73 -12.59
N ARG A 181 -6.11 -6.05 -13.57
CA ARG A 181 -6.29 -6.39 -14.98
C ARG A 181 -5.67 -7.75 -15.32
N VAL A 182 -6.12 -8.40 -16.36
CA VAL A 182 -5.46 -9.61 -16.87
C VAL A 182 -4.01 -9.27 -17.27
N GLY A 183 -3.07 -10.09 -16.83
CA GLY A 183 -1.64 -9.85 -16.96
C GLY A 183 -1.03 -9.01 -15.85
N GLY A 184 -1.83 -8.36 -14.98
CA GLY A 184 -1.38 -7.65 -13.79
C GLY A 184 -1.08 -8.58 -12.61
N ILE A 185 -0.70 -8.01 -11.47
CA ILE A 185 -0.39 -8.74 -10.23
C ILE A 185 -1.16 -8.20 -9.03
N ALA A 186 -1.60 -9.09 -8.15
CA ALA A 186 -2.07 -8.74 -6.82
C ALA A 186 -1.03 -9.18 -5.78
N ILE A 187 -0.71 -8.29 -4.83
CA ILE A 187 0.35 -8.48 -3.85
C ILE A 187 -0.24 -8.38 -2.45
N ALA A 188 -0.10 -9.44 -1.67
CA ALA A 188 -0.43 -9.44 -0.26
C ALA A 188 0.84 -9.38 0.58
N MET A 189 0.96 -8.33 1.40
CA MET A 189 2.04 -8.20 2.38
C MET A 189 1.67 -8.97 3.63
N LYS A 190 2.46 -9.98 3.99
CA LYS A 190 2.18 -10.92 5.08
C LYS A 190 3.40 -11.13 5.97
N SER A 191 3.16 -11.66 7.19
CA SER A 191 4.22 -12.23 8.03
C SER A 191 4.68 -13.59 7.47
N GLU A 192 5.88 -14.04 7.86
CA GLU A 192 6.44 -15.32 7.40
C GLU A 192 5.55 -16.53 7.77
N ASP A 193 4.83 -16.45 8.89
CA ASP A 193 3.95 -17.53 9.38
C ASP A 193 2.68 -17.75 8.57
N SER A 194 2.50 -17.04 7.45
CA SER A 194 1.27 -17.08 6.64
C SER A 194 1.26 -18.18 5.57
N ALA A 195 2.16 -19.15 5.61
CA ALA A 195 2.21 -20.24 4.61
C ALA A 195 0.91 -21.09 4.57
N GLU A 196 0.29 -21.34 5.73
CA GLU A 196 -0.98 -22.06 5.81
C GLU A 196 -2.14 -21.30 5.17
N GLU A 197 -2.15 -19.96 5.27
CA GLU A 197 -3.16 -19.13 4.62
C GLU A 197 -3.11 -19.29 3.10
N LEU A 198 -1.93 -19.52 2.54
CA LEU A 198 -1.77 -19.66 1.10
C LEU A 198 -2.42 -20.95 0.58
N ALA A 199 -2.19 -22.07 1.26
CA ALA A 199 -2.82 -23.36 0.89
C ALA A 199 -4.36 -23.25 0.93
N GLN A 200 -4.90 -22.54 1.92
CA GLN A 200 -6.34 -22.28 2.04
C GLN A 200 -6.88 -21.33 0.97
N ALA A 201 -6.04 -20.50 0.37
CA ALA A 201 -6.43 -19.49 -0.61
C ALA A 201 -6.35 -19.97 -2.06
N GLU A 202 -5.73 -21.11 -2.35
CA GLU A 202 -5.48 -21.57 -3.71
C GLU A 202 -6.78 -21.67 -4.54
N ARG A 203 -7.83 -22.26 -3.95
CA ARG A 203 -9.15 -22.33 -4.58
C ARG A 203 -9.74 -20.93 -4.85
N ALA A 204 -9.67 -20.03 -3.88
CA ALA A 204 -10.19 -18.66 -4.01
C ALA A 204 -9.46 -17.92 -5.14
N ILE A 205 -8.14 -18.00 -5.16
CA ILE A 205 -7.29 -17.40 -6.18
C ILE A 205 -7.70 -17.90 -7.58
N GLY A 206 -7.80 -19.22 -7.77
CA GLY A 206 -8.17 -19.82 -9.05
C GLY A 206 -9.57 -19.41 -9.54
N VAL A 207 -10.58 -19.45 -8.64
CA VAL A 207 -11.97 -19.04 -8.94
C VAL A 207 -12.06 -17.57 -9.38
N LEU A 208 -11.17 -16.72 -8.85
CA LEU A 208 -11.14 -15.28 -9.14
C LEU A 208 -10.27 -14.92 -10.35
N GLY A 209 -9.71 -15.92 -11.05
CA GLY A 209 -8.91 -15.74 -12.24
C GLY A 209 -7.45 -15.42 -11.95
N GLY A 210 -6.95 -15.79 -10.77
CA GLY A 210 -5.56 -15.63 -10.37
C GLY A 210 -4.79 -16.96 -10.41
N HIS A 211 -3.48 -16.85 -10.34
CA HIS A 211 -2.53 -17.93 -10.13
C HIS A 211 -1.40 -17.44 -9.23
N LEU A 212 -1.06 -18.20 -8.18
CA LEU A 212 0.10 -17.86 -7.35
C LEU A 212 1.36 -17.93 -8.20
N GLU A 213 2.03 -16.81 -8.38
CA GLU A 213 3.25 -16.73 -9.18
C GLU A 213 4.49 -16.98 -8.35
N GLN A 214 4.57 -16.34 -7.19
CA GLN A 214 5.71 -16.49 -6.27
C GLN A 214 5.37 -16.02 -4.86
N VAL A 215 6.18 -16.50 -3.91
CA VAL A 215 6.27 -15.97 -2.55
C VAL A 215 7.65 -15.40 -2.36
N VAL A 216 7.76 -14.08 -2.26
CA VAL A 216 9.04 -13.38 -2.11
C VAL A 216 9.32 -13.21 -0.62
N ALA A 217 10.35 -13.89 -0.11
CA ALA A 217 10.84 -13.66 1.24
C ALA A 217 11.59 -12.32 1.30
N VAL A 218 11.23 -11.48 2.26
CA VAL A 218 11.87 -10.18 2.47
C VAL A 218 12.93 -10.31 3.55
N HIS A 219 14.19 -10.21 3.14
CA HIS A 219 15.36 -10.30 4.03
C HIS A 219 16.02 -8.93 4.16
N LEU A 220 15.49 -8.11 5.07
CA LEU A 220 16.05 -6.80 5.43
C LEU A 220 16.22 -6.73 6.96
N GLU A 221 17.47 -6.65 7.42
CA GLU A 221 17.77 -6.51 8.84
C GLU A 221 17.12 -5.25 9.45
N GLU A 222 17.02 -4.19 8.65
CA GLU A 222 16.45 -2.91 9.03
C GLU A 222 14.97 -2.99 9.42
N LEU A 223 14.23 -4.00 8.94
CA LEU A 223 12.82 -4.20 9.33
C LEU A 223 12.69 -4.78 10.74
N GLY A 224 13.67 -5.56 11.20
CA GLY A 224 13.61 -6.27 12.48
C GLY A 224 12.58 -7.42 12.54
N GLU A 225 11.83 -7.63 11.47
CA GLU A 225 10.82 -8.68 11.33
C GLU A 225 10.91 -9.33 9.96
N ARG A 226 10.56 -10.62 9.89
CA ARG A 226 10.49 -11.34 8.62
C ARG A 226 9.14 -11.11 7.96
N ARG A 227 9.16 -10.82 6.67
CA ARG A 227 7.99 -10.56 5.83
C ARG A 227 8.01 -11.43 4.59
N VAL A 228 6.83 -11.65 4.03
CA VAL A 228 6.66 -12.28 2.72
C VAL A 228 5.69 -11.46 1.86
N LEU A 229 5.95 -11.42 0.57
CA LEU A 229 5.03 -10.91 -0.42
C LEU A 229 4.45 -12.10 -1.17
N MET A 230 3.16 -12.32 -1.06
CA MET A 230 2.45 -13.31 -1.88
C MET A 230 2.02 -12.61 -3.17
N VAL A 231 2.62 -13.02 -4.29
CA VAL A 231 2.36 -12.42 -5.61
C VAL A 231 1.47 -13.33 -6.42
N VAL A 232 0.29 -12.84 -6.75
CA VAL A 232 -0.71 -13.55 -7.56
C VAL A 232 -0.82 -12.89 -8.93
N ARG A 233 -0.52 -13.64 -9.99
CA ARG A 233 -0.72 -13.21 -11.37
C ARG A 233 -2.20 -13.32 -11.75
N LYS A 234 -2.77 -12.26 -12.32
CA LYS A 234 -4.10 -12.29 -12.91
C LYS A 234 -4.03 -12.93 -14.29
N VAL A 235 -4.57 -14.13 -14.46
CA VAL A 235 -4.47 -14.92 -15.70
C VAL A 235 -5.75 -14.96 -16.52
N SER A 236 -6.91 -14.68 -15.89
CA SER A 236 -8.20 -14.61 -16.57
C SER A 236 -9.14 -13.61 -15.89
N PRO A 237 -10.19 -13.11 -16.56
CA PRO A 237 -11.16 -12.20 -15.95
C PRO A 237 -11.83 -12.79 -14.72
N THR A 238 -12.05 -11.96 -13.70
CA THR A 238 -12.84 -12.37 -12.54
C THR A 238 -14.32 -12.50 -12.94
N PRO A 239 -15.01 -13.64 -12.62
CA PRO A 239 -16.43 -13.80 -12.93
C PRO A 239 -17.28 -12.68 -12.34
N GLN A 240 -18.29 -12.20 -13.07
CA GLN A 240 -19.09 -11.01 -12.70
C GLN A 240 -19.79 -11.10 -11.35
N ARG A 241 -20.07 -12.32 -10.85
CA ARG A 241 -20.65 -12.53 -9.51
C ARG A 241 -19.68 -12.18 -8.36
N TYR A 242 -18.41 -11.95 -8.64
CA TYR A 242 -17.40 -11.55 -7.65
C TYR A 242 -16.93 -10.11 -7.86
N PRO A 243 -16.56 -9.41 -6.77
CA PRO A 243 -16.71 -9.87 -5.39
C PRO A 243 -18.19 -9.98 -4.99
N ARG A 244 -18.46 -10.85 -4.01
CA ARG A 244 -19.79 -10.96 -3.40
C ARG A 244 -20.12 -9.71 -2.58
N ARG A 245 -21.37 -9.59 -2.14
CA ARG A 245 -21.87 -8.45 -1.35
C ARG A 245 -20.97 -8.17 -0.12
N PRO A 246 -20.89 -6.90 0.32
CA PRO A 246 -20.09 -6.51 1.48
C PRO A 246 -20.28 -7.42 2.70
N GLY A 247 -19.13 -7.84 3.27
CA GLY A 247 -19.06 -8.72 4.43
C GLY A 247 -19.26 -10.22 4.15
N ILE A 248 -19.72 -10.62 2.96
CA ILE A 248 -19.84 -12.06 2.62
C ILE A 248 -18.48 -12.72 2.49
N PRO A 249 -17.46 -12.10 1.82
CA PRO A 249 -16.12 -12.68 1.74
C PRO A 249 -15.54 -13.06 3.11
N ALA A 250 -15.66 -12.18 4.09
CA ALA A 250 -15.16 -12.43 5.44
C ALA A 250 -15.95 -13.48 6.22
N LYS A 251 -17.28 -13.54 6.03
CA LYS A 251 -18.14 -14.50 6.76
C LYS A 251 -18.10 -15.92 6.16
N ARG A 252 -17.87 -16.04 4.87
CA ARG A 252 -17.85 -17.29 4.11
C ARG A 252 -16.76 -17.21 3.04
N PRO A 253 -15.49 -17.35 3.39
CA PRO A 253 -14.39 -17.36 2.43
C PRO A 253 -14.59 -18.42 1.33
N LEU A 254 -14.00 -18.18 0.14
CA LEU A 254 -14.06 -19.11 -1.02
C LEU A 254 -13.24 -20.37 -0.79
#